data_2db04b92052f8b0af2d9f73077ae6b8f
#
_entry.id   2db04b92052f8b0af2d9f73077ae6b8f
#
_cell.length_a   1.000
_cell.length_b   1.000
_cell.length_c   1.000
_cell.angle_alpha   90.00
_cell.angle_beta   90.00
_cell.angle_gamma   90.00
#
_symmetry.space_group_name_H-M   'P 1'
#
loop_
_entity.id
_entity.type
_entity.pdbx_description
1 polymer ?
#
loop_
_entity_poly.entity_id
_entity_poly.type
_entity_poly.pdbx_seq_one_letter_code
_entity_poly.pdbx_strand_id
1 'polypeptide(L)'
;MDRWLSLLLLSVLGSFFLFPPKMARAEEKVTIGTVEDVLLLPWKVKLPARIDTGAAKSSLDARELKVAEDRVEFKLPGKYGGLQLRLPIVGWRHVRTPEGLERRPVVELEICVGAKRFRTLVNLTDRSLVKYPLILGRNFLREGFVVDVRRRRTSIPNCPDAP
;
A
#
# COMPACT_ATOMS: atom_id res chain seq x y z
N MET A 1 78.60 -30.40 -23.47
CA MET A 1 77.56 -31.16 -22.76
C MET A 1 76.77 -30.16 -21.98
N ASP A 2 75.85 -29.48 -22.64
CA ASP A 2 75.20 -28.25 -22.12
C ASP A 2 73.70 -28.44 -22.17
N ARG A 3 73.10 -28.42 -20.96
CA ARG A 3 71.67 -28.63 -20.78
C ARG A 3 70.99 -27.28 -20.66
N TRP A 4 70.27 -26.92 -21.70
CA TRP A 4 69.44 -25.75 -21.72
C TRP A 4 68.14 -26.01 -20.97
N LEU A 5 67.89 -25.28 -19.84
CA LEU A 5 66.64 -25.25 -19.15
C LEU A 5 65.82 -24.05 -19.67
N SER A 6 64.83 -24.33 -20.48
CA SER A 6 63.87 -23.30 -20.91
C SER A 6 62.78 -23.10 -19.82
N LEU A 7 62.79 -21.99 -19.16
CA LEU A 7 61.72 -21.55 -18.25
C LEU A 7 60.55 -20.99 -19.06
N LEU A 8 59.45 -21.74 -19.15
CA LEU A 8 58.16 -21.27 -19.66
C LEU A 8 57.43 -20.51 -18.55
N LEU A 9 57.46 -19.17 -18.64
CA LEU A 9 56.61 -18.29 -17.84
C LEU A 9 55.19 -18.29 -18.44
N LEU A 10 54.25 -19.04 -17.82
CA LEU A 10 52.85 -18.94 -18.12
C LEU A 10 52.31 -17.65 -17.44
N SER A 11 52.08 -16.60 -18.22
CA SER A 11 51.35 -15.42 -17.82
C SER A 11 49.84 -15.71 -17.85
N VAL A 12 49.26 -15.98 -16.68
CA VAL A 12 47.81 -16.07 -16.52
C VAL A 12 47.27 -14.63 -16.44
N LEU A 13 46.83 -14.07 -17.57
CA LEU A 13 46.03 -12.86 -17.61
C LEU A 13 44.64 -13.20 -17.09
N GLY A 14 44.43 -12.97 -15.80
CA GLY A 14 43.08 -13.00 -15.19
C GLY A 14 42.25 -11.82 -15.69
N SER A 15 41.36 -12.06 -16.66
CA SER A 15 40.35 -11.07 -17.05
C SER A 15 39.40 -10.82 -15.89
N PHE A 16 39.66 -9.76 -15.14
CA PHE A 16 38.76 -9.27 -14.11
C PHE A 16 37.56 -8.64 -14.84
N PHE A 17 36.48 -9.40 -15.01
CA PHE A 17 35.20 -8.88 -15.45
C PHE A 17 34.69 -7.94 -14.39
N LEU A 18 34.93 -6.64 -14.51
CA LEU A 18 34.26 -5.58 -13.76
C LEU A 18 32.80 -5.54 -14.20
N PHE A 19 31.95 -6.30 -13.52
CA PHE A 19 30.52 -6.07 -13.62
C PHE A 19 30.23 -4.69 -12.99
N PRO A 20 29.66 -3.73 -13.74
CA PRO A 20 29.27 -2.46 -13.15
C PRO A 20 28.25 -2.73 -12.03
N PRO A 21 28.39 -2.11 -10.85
CA PRO A 21 27.41 -2.27 -9.79
C PRO A 21 26.06 -1.84 -10.36
N LYS A 22 25.06 -2.74 -10.26
CA LYS A 22 23.68 -2.46 -10.64
C LYS A 22 23.20 -1.36 -9.70
N MET A 23 23.25 -0.11 -10.13
CA MET A 23 22.75 1.03 -9.35
C MET A 23 21.27 0.77 -9.08
N ALA A 24 20.96 0.45 -7.84
CA ALA A 24 19.57 0.37 -7.38
C ALA A 24 18.94 1.76 -7.60
N ARG A 25 18.07 1.88 -8.61
CA ARG A 25 17.32 3.10 -8.85
C ARG A 25 16.43 3.31 -7.62
N ALA A 26 16.72 4.33 -6.83
CA ALA A 26 15.85 4.71 -5.72
C ALA A 26 14.43 4.92 -6.27
N GLU A 27 13.46 4.20 -5.72
CA GLU A 27 12.07 4.33 -6.16
C GLU A 27 11.60 5.77 -5.87
N GLU A 28 11.18 6.47 -6.92
CA GLU A 28 10.75 7.86 -6.81
C GLU A 28 9.47 7.94 -5.97
N LYS A 29 9.56 8.63 -4.84
CA LYS A 29 8.42 8.85 -3.95
C LYS A 29 7.50 9.93 -4.52
N VAL A 30 6.20 9.69 -4.45
CA VAL A 30 5.19 10.65 -4.88
C VAL A 30 4.79 11.55 -3.70
N THR A 31 4.82 12.86 -3.91
CA THR A 31 4.32 13.80 -2.91
C THR A 31 2.79 13.90 -3.00
N ILE A 32 2.11 13.62 -1.89
CA ILE A 32 0.66 13.72 -1.73
C ILE A 32 0.30 14.69 -0.61
N GLY A 33 -0.97 15.13 -0.60
CA GLY A 33 -1.46 16.05 0.43
C GLY A 33 -2.06 15.34 1.65
N THR A 34 -2.71 16.09 2.53
CA THR A 34 -3.37 15.55 3.74
C THR A 34 -4.70 14.86 3.46
N VAL A 35 -5.25 15.05 2.26
CA VAL A 35 -6.46 14.37 1.75
C VAL A 35 -6.24 14.11 0.28
N GLU A 36 -6.49 12.89 -0.19
CA GLU A 36 -6.45 12.51 -1.59
C GLU A 36 -7.73 11.80 -2.01
N ASP A 37 -8.09 11.96 -3.27
CA ASP A 37 -9.09 11.09 -3.88
C ASP A 37 -8.39 9.80 -4.31
N VAL A 38 -8.99 8.65 -4.02
CA VAL A 38 -8.43 7.33 -4.33
C VAL A 38 -9.46 6.45 -5.03
N LEU A 39 -9.00 5.42 -5.75
CA LEU A 39 -9.88 4.35 -6.25
C LEU A 39 -9.62 3.07 -5.47
N LEU A 40 -10.70 2.41 -5.03
CA LEU A 40 -10.66 1.03 -4.57
C LEU A 40 -10.76 0.11 -5.78
N LEU A 41 -9.75 -0.72 -5.99
CA LEU A 41 -9.69 -1.66 -7.10
C LEU A 41 -10.08 -3.07 -6.64
N PRO A 42 -10.69 -3.89 -7.51
CA PRO A 42 -10.98 -3.67 -8.92
C PRO A 42 -12.28 -2.88 -9.18
N TRP A 43 -13.06 -2.55 -8.15
CA TRP A 43 -14.42 -1.98 -8.27
C TRP A 43 -14.45 -0.55 -8.80
N LYS A 44 -13.31 0.12 -8.90
CA LYS A 44 -13.17 1.53 -9.34
C LYS A 44 -14.03 2.51 -8.53
N VAL A 45 -14.28 2.20 -7.25
CA VAL A 45 -15.02 3.11 -6.36
C VAL A 45 -14.13 4.24 -5.91
N LYS A 46 -14.52 5.46 -6.24
CA LYS A 46 -13.79 6.67 -5.83
C LYS A 46 -14.18 7.08 -4.42
N LEU A 47 -13.18 7.25 -3.54
CA LEU A 47 -13.34 7.68 -2.17
C LEU A 47 -12.37 8.80 -1.82
N PRO A 48 -12.77 9.79 -1.00
CA PRO A 48 -11.81 10.68 -0.36
C PRO A 48 -11.13 9.95 0.80
N ALA A 49 -9.82 9.92 0.81
CA ALA A 49 -9.01 9.34 1.86
C ALA A 49 -8.28 10.42 2.65
N ARG A 50 -8.33 10.33 3.99
CA ARG A 50 -7.45 11.09 4.86
C ARG A 50 -6.08 10.44 4.90
N ILE A 51 -5.06 11.19 4.62
CA ILE A 51 -3.67 10.79 4.76
C ILE A 51 -3.27 11.03 6.22
N ASP A 52 -3.02 9.96 6.96
CA ASP A 52 -2.82 10.03 8.40
C ASP A 52 -1.47 9.42 8.82
N THR A 53 -0.46 10.27 8.92
CA THR A 53 0.90 9.87 9.34
C THR A 53 0.96 9.44 10.81
N GLY A 54 -0.03 9.82 11.63
CA GLY A 54 -0.17 9.39 13.02
C GLY A 54 -0.73 7.96 13.15
N ALA A 55 -1.57 7.53 12.20
CA ALA A 55 -2.15 6.20 12.21
C ALA A 55 -1.16 5.14 11.76
N ALA A 56 -0.97 4.08 12.55
CA ALA A 56 -0.09 2.96 12.17
C ALA A 56 -0.71 2.12 11.04
N LYS A 57 -2.02 2.03 10.95
CA LYS A 57 -2.78 1.18 10.01
C LYS A 57 -3.91 1.95 9.34
N SER A 58 -4.22 1.54 8.11
CA SER A 58 -5.35 2.05 7.35
C SER A 58 -6.68 1.51 7.88
N SER A 59 -7.77 2.27 7.68
CA SER A 59 -9.12 1.93 8.15
C SER A 59 -10.17 2.41 7.16
N LEU A 60 -11.15 1.54 6.85
CA LEU A 60 -12.25 1.82 5.91
C LEU A 60 -13.59 1.80 6.64
N ASP A 61 -14.47 2.71 6.22
CA ASP A 61 -15.87 2.76 6.64
C ASP A 61 -16.64 1.57 6.04
N ALA A 62 -17.04 0.66 6.91
CA ALA A 62 -17.76 -0.55 6.58
C ALA A 62 -19.10 -0.56 7.32
N ARG A 63 -20.19 -0.48 6.55
CA ARG A 63 -21.57 -0.48 7.07
C ARG A 63 -22.13 -1.88 7.06
N GLU A 64 -23.06 -2.16 7.97
CA GLU A 64 -23.76 -3.44 8.03
C GLU A 64 -22.76 -4.63 8.05
N LEU A 65 -21.67 -4.47 8.77
CA LEU A 65 -20.58 -5.44 8.82
C LEU A 65 -21.06 -6.76 9.46
N LYS A 66 -20.89 -7.86 8.70
CA LYS A 66 -21.23 -9.22 9.13
C LYS A 66 -20.01 -10.10 8.91
N VAL A 67 -19.66 -10.87 9.92
CA VAL A 67 -18.58 -11.86 9.84
C VAL A 67 -19.20 -13.23 9.73
N ALA A 68 -18.80 -13.99 8.73
CA ALA A 68 -19.17 -15.37 8.52
C ALA A 68 -17.91 -16.18 8.20
N GLU A 69 -17.56 -17.09 9.10
CA GLU A 69 -16.36 -17.92 9.00
C GLU A 69 -15.07 -17.09 8.80
N ASP A 70 -14.43 -17.24 7.65
CA ASP A 70 -13.19 -16.55 7.26
C ASP A 70 -13.44 -15.29 6.40
N ARG A 71 -14.72 -14.87 6.22
CA ARG A 71 -15.12 -13.74 5.37
C ARG A 71 -15.85 -12.67 6.14
N VAL A 72 -15.75 -11.47 5.63
CA VAL A 72 -16.52 -10.32 6.09
C VAL A 72 -17.35 -9.77 4.94
N GLU A 73 -18.64 -9.55 5.20
CA GLU A 73 -19.57 -8.84 4.33
C GLU A 73 -19.84 -7.45 4.90
N PHE A 74 -19.85 -6.45 4.05
CA PHE A 74 -20.11 -5.07 4.43
C PHE A 74 -20.54 -4.23 3.22
N LYS A 75 -21.12 -3.06 3.49
CA LYS A 75 -21.46 -2.07 2.46
C LYS A 75 -20.56 -0.85 2.58
N LEU A 76 -20.14 -0.31 1.46
CA LEU A 76 -19.60 1.05 1.43
C LEU A 76 -20.71 2.05 1.67
N PRO A 77 -20.43 3.26 2.23
CA PRO A 77 -21.47 4.27 2.44
C PRO A 77 -22.20 4.61 1.14
N GLY A 78 -23.53 4.82 1.23
CA GLY A 78 -24.40 5.05 0.06
C GLY A 78 -23.95 6.21 -0.83
N LYS A 79 -23.40 7.28 -0.23
CA LYS A 79 -22.83 8.42 -0.97
C LYS A 79 -21.62 8.07 -1.87
N TYR A 80 -21.05 6.87 -1.71
CA TYR A 80 -19.98 6.32 -2.53
C TYR A 80 -20.45 5.06 -3.29
N GLY A 81 -21.73 4.99 -3.60
CA GLY A 81 -22.33 3.93 -4.42
C GLY A 81 -22.92 2.76 -3.63
N GLY A 82 -22.74 2.69 -2.32
CA GLY A 82 -23.37 1.66 -1.47
C GLY A 82 -22.99 0.22 -1.83
N LEU A 83 -21.84 0.02 -2.51
CA LEU A 83 -21.41 -1.29 -3.00
C LEU A 83 -21.29 -2.28 -1.84
N GLN A 84 -21.93 -3.44 -1.99
CA GLN A 84 -21.76 -4.56 -1.07
C GLN A 84 -20.56 -5.40 -1.45
N LEU A 85 -19.70 -5.64 -0.48
CA LEU A 85 -18.44 -6.38 -0.65
C LEU A 85 -18.42 -7.59 0.27
N ARG A 86 -17.80 -8.68 -0.22
CA ARG A 86 -17.53 -9.89 0.55
C ARG A 86 -16.07 -10.27 0.35
N LEU A 87 -15.26 -10.10 1.40
CA LEU A 87 -13.81 -10.26 1.33
C LEU A 87 -13.30 -11.27 2.35
N PRO A 88 -12.18 -11.96 2.09
CA PRO A 88 -11.53 -12.80 3.07
C PRO A 88 -10.96 -11.95 4.22
N ILE A 89 -11.10 -12.46 5.44
CA ILE A 89 -10.45 -11.88 6.61
C ILE A 89 -9.03 -12.41 6.65
N VAL A 90 -8.05 -11.50 6.53
CA VAL A 90 -6.62 -11.85 6.58
C VAL A 90 -6.01 -11.64 7.98
N GLY A 91 -6.81 -11.18 8.93
CA GLY A 91 -6.40 -10.99 10.31
C GLY A 91 -7.39 -10.18 11.12
N TRP A 92 -7.02 -9.92 12.36
CA TRP A 92 -7.84 -9.15 13.29
C TRP A 92 -7.00 -8.06 13.95
N ARG A 93 -7.64 -6.94 14.27
CA ARG A 93 -7.01 -5.86 15.00
C ARG A 93 -7.84 -5.50 16.24
N HIS A 94 -7.16 -5.42 17.36
CA HIS A 94 -7.74 -4.86 18.58
C HIS A 94 -7.43 -3.37 18.62
N VAL A 95 -8.45 -2.55 18.77
CA VAL A 95 -8.36 -1.09 18.84
C VAL A 95 -9.00 -0.63 20.14
N ARG A 96 -8.26 0.13 20.93
CA ARG A 96 -8.82 0.77 22.12
C ARG A 96 -9.61 1.99 21.70
N THR A 97 -10.87 2.03 22.07
CA THR A 97 -11.80 3.14 21.87
C THR A 97 -12.27 3.65 23.22
N PRO A 98 -12.93 4.82 23.31
CA PRO A 98 -13.54 5.29 24.56
C PRO A 98 -14.51 4.28 25.17
N GLU A 99 -15.21 3.50 24.33
CA GLU A 99 -16.20 2.50 24.73
C GLU A 99 -15.57 1.16 25.14
N GLY A 100 -14.26 0.98 24.93
CA GLY A 100 -13.54 -0.25 25.31
C GLY A 100 -12.62 -0.80 24.24
N LEU A 101 -12.42 -2.10 24.25
CA LEU A 101 -11.57 -2.82 23.28
C LEU A 101 -12.43 -3.38 22.15
N GLU A 102 -12.32 -2.79 20.98
CA GLU A 102 -13.03 -3.23 19.76
C GLU A 102 -12.15 -4.18 18.95
N ARG A 103 -12.72 -5.30 18.48
CA ARG A 103 -12.06 -6.24 17.57
C ARG A 103 -12.55 -6.01 16.15
N ARG A 104 -11.65 -5.62 15.25
CA ARG A 104 -11.95 -5.26 13.86
C ARG A 104 -11.39 -6.29 12.89
N PRO A 105 -12.16 -6.77 11.91
CA PRO A 105 -11.61 -7.61 10.85
C PRO A 105 -10.67 -6.78 9.96
N VAL A 106 -9.63 -7.45 9.47
CA VAL A 106 -8.65 -6.89 8.54
C VAL A 106 -8.78 -7.59 7.22
N VAL A 107 -8.87 -6.81 6.16
CA VAL A 107 -8.90 -7.28 4.76
C VAL A 107 -7.75 -6.69 3.97
N GLU A 108 -7.39 -7.32 2.86
CA GLU A 108 -6.47 -6.74 1.89
C GLU A 108 -7.26 -5.99 0.82
N LEU A 109 -6.86 -4.76 0.53
CA LEU A 109 -7.43 -3.93 -0.53
C LEU A 109 -6.33 -3.40 -1.44
N GLU A 110 -6.65 -3.31 -2.73
CA GLU A 110 -5.81 -2.61 -3.69
C GLU A 110 -6.32 -1.19 -3.87
N ILE A 111 -5.44 -0.22 -3.61
CA ILE A 111 -5.78 1.21 -3.59
C ILE A 111 -4.89 1.95 -4.57
N CYS A 112 -5.53 2.74 -5.44
CA CYS A 112 -4.89 3.63 -6.39
C CYS A 112 -4.88 5.06 -5.88
N VAL A 113 -3.69 5.68 -5.81
CA VAL A 113 -3.48 7.09 -5.48
C VAL A 113 -2.58 7.71 -6.55
N GLY A 114 -3.06 8.72 -7.27
CA GLY A 114 -2.37 9.20 -8.47
C GLY A 114 -2.19 8.07 -9.48
N ALA A 115 -0.99 7.87 -9.97
CA ALA A 115 -0.64 6.77 -10.89
C ALA A 115 -0.08 5.53 -10.17
N LYS A 116 -0.02 5.54 -8.84
CA LYS A 116 0.51 4.41 -8.06
C LYS A 116 -0.61 3.60 -7.42
N ARG A 117 -0.48 2.28 -7.47
CA ARG A 117 -1.38 1.36 -6.79
C ARG A 117 -0.61 0.41 -5.90
N PHE A 118 -1.15 0.14 -4.73
CA PHE A 118 -0.57 -0.78 -3.76
C PHE A 118 -1.65 -1.61 -3.09
N ARG A 119 -1.32 -2.86 -2.80
CA ARG A 119 -2.11 -3.69 -1.89
C ARG A 119 -1.74 -3.35 -0.46
N THR A 120 -2.75 -3.19 0.37
CA THR A 120 -2.55 -2.85 1.78
C THR A 120 -3.59 -3.49 2.68
N LEU A 121 -3.20 -3.72 3.92
CA LEU A 121 -4.10 -4.22 4.95
C LEU A 121 -4.90 -3.07 5.55
N VAL A 122 -6.22 -3.24 5.57
CA VAL A 122 -7.18 -2.24 6.03
C VAL A 122 -8.10 -2.86 7.07
N ASN A 123 -8.23 -2.25 8.24
CA ASN A 123 -9.23 -2.68 9.19
C ASN A 123 -10.59 -2.05 8.87
N LEU A 124 -11.66 -2.80 9.11
CA LEU A 124 -13.03 -2.40 8.84
C LEU A 124 -13.72 -1.98 10.14
N THR A 125 -14.41 -0.85 10.10
CA THR A 125 -15.20 -0.34 11.22
C THR A 125 -16.22 0.66 10.71
N ASP A 126 -17.29 0.90 11.47
CA ASP A 126 -18.21 2.00 11.21
C ASP A 126 -17.49 3.33 11.44
N ARG A 127 -17.49 4.17 10.40
CA ARG A 127 -16.91 5.52 10.41
C ARG A 127 -17.94 6.59 10.09
N SER A 128 -19.24 6.32 10.42
CA SER A 128 -20.36 7.24 10.14
C SER A 128 -20.19 8.62 10.75
N LEU A 129 -19.57 8.65 11.91
CA LEU A 129 -19.41 9.88 12.71
C LEU A 129 -18.20 10.72 12.29
N VAL A 130 -17.42 10.28 11.31
CA VAL A 130 -16.24 11.02 10.86
C VAL A 130 -16.33 11.38 9.38
N LYS A 131 -15.62 12.45 9.02
CA LYS A 131 -15.72 13.08 7.68
C LYS A 131 -15.25 12.17 6.55
N TYR A 132 -14.19 11.39 6.76
CA TYR A 132 -13.54 10.62 5.70
C TYR A 132 -13.79 9.12 5.88
N PRO A 133 -14.31 8.44 4.81
CA PRO A 133 -14.60 7.02 4.87
C PRO A 133 -13.35 6.15 4.91
N LEU A 134 -12.22 6.68 4.46
CA LEU A 134 -10.95 5.97 4.41
C LEU A 134 -9.86 6.79 5.09
N ILE A 135 -9.06 6.12 5.91
CA ILE A 135 -7.78 6.60 6.41
C ILE A 135 -6.68 5.75 5.80
N LEU A 136 -5.67 6.39 5.23
CA LEU A 136 -4.44 5.75 4.79
C LEU A 136 -3.35 6.03 5.83
N GLY A 137 -2.99 5.00 6.57
CA GLY A 137 -1.98 5.04 7.61
C GLY A 137 -0.57 4.72 7.10
N ARG A 138 0.40 4.69 8.03
CA ARG A 138 1.81 4.44 7.71
C ARG A 138 2.06 3.10 7.01
N ASN A 139 1.21 2.08 7.21
CA ASN A 139 1.32 0.82 6.48
C ASN A 139 1.17 0.97 4.96
N PHE A 140 0.39 1.95 4.49
CA PHE A 140 0.26 2.29 3.08
C PHE A 140 1.30 3.34 2.66
N LEU A 141 1.46 4.40 3.45
CA LEU A 141 2.25 5.58 3.06
C LEU A 141 3.72 5.29 2.84
N ARG A 142 4.31 4.35 3.57
CA ARG A 142 5.73 3.98 3.44
C ARG A 142 6.08 3.34 2.09
N GLU A 143 5.09 2.85 1.35
CA GLU A 143 5.27 2.15 0.07
C GLU A 143 5.66 3.09 -1.10
N GLY A 144 5.80 4.39 -0.86
CA GLY A 144 6.29 5.29 -1.90
C GLY A 144 5.71 6.70 -1.87
N PHE A 145 5.35 7.20 -0.67
CA PHE A 145 4.75 8.53 -0.54
C PHE A 145 5.51 9.44 0.43
N VAL A 146 5.50 10.73 0.10
CA VAL A 146 5.87 11.84 0.99
C VAL A 146 4.62 12.69 1.20
N VAL A 147 4.37 13.14 2.42
CA VAL A 147 3.17 13.91 2.75
C VAL A 147 3.52 15.38 2.92
N ASP A 148 2.98 16.23 2.04
CA ASP A 148 3.01 17.69 2.20
C ASP A 148 1.75 18.13 2.93
N VAL A 149 1.90 18.55 4.18
CA VAL A 149 0.79 18.93 5.05
C VAL A 149 0.04 20.20 4.60
N ARG A 150 0.65 21.00 3.72
CA ARG A 150 0.05 22.22 3.16
C ARG A 150 -0.87 21.94 1.97
N ARG A 151 -0.84 20.72 1.42
CA ARG A 151 -1.54 20.34 0.19
C ARG A 151 -2.69 19.39 0.45
N ARG A 152 -3.64 19.36 -0.48
CA ARG A 152 -4.79 18.45 -0.48
C ARG A 152 -5.21 18.17 -1.92
N ARG A 153 -5.65 16.93 -2.21
CA ARG A 153 -6.09 16.50 -3.54
C ARG A 153 -5.09 16.88 -4.62
N THR A 154 -3.87 16.46 -4.41
CA THR A 154 -2.74 16.80 -5.28
C THR A 154 -2.68 15.93 -6.52
N SER A 155 -3.39 14.79 -6.49
CA SER A 155 -3.36 13.81 -7.56
C SER A 155 -4.77 13.34 -7.92
N ILE A 156 -4.98 13.08 -9.20
CA ILE A 156 -6.17 12.38 -9.70
C ILE A 156 -5.79 10.91 -9.82
N PRO A 157 -6.55 9.98 -9.20
CA PRO A 157 -6.24 8.57 -9.32
C PRO A 157 -6.43 8.10 -10.76
N ASN A 158 -5.36 7.64 -11.37
CA ASN A 158 -5.31 7.14 -12.75
C ASN A 158 -4.36 5.95 -12.81
N CYS A 159 -4.79 4.83 -12.26
CA CYS A 159 -4.05 3.59 -12.37
C CYS A 159 -4.58 2.80 -13.56
N PRO A 160 -3.71 2.36 -14.47
CA PRO A 160 -4.12 1.49 -15.56
C PRO A 160 -4.76 0.23 -14.97
N ASP A 161 -5.75 -0.30 -15.67
CA ASP A 161 -6.39 -1.56 -15.31
C ASP A 161 -5.31 -2.64 -15.18
N ALA A 162 -5.44 -3.47 -14.14
CA ALA A 162 -4.63 -4.68 -14.09
C ALA A 162 -4.98 -5.54 -15.32
N PRO A 163 -3.99 -6.22 -15.91
CA PRO A 163 -4.25 -7.18 -16.96
C PRO A 163 -5.16 -8.30 -16.46
#